data_cfb51cf8fca7aa0d21f5ab24c7bdf2b4
#
_entry.id   cfb51cf8fca7aa0d21f5ab24c7bdf2b4
#
_cell.length_a   1.000
_cell.length_b   1.000
_cell.length_c   1.000
_cell.angle_alpha   90.00
_cell.angle_beta   90.00
_cell.angle_gamma   90.00
#
_symmetry.space_group_name_H-M   'P 1'
#
loop_
_entity.id
_entity.type
_entity.pdbx_description
1 polymer ?
#
loop_
_entity_poly.entity_id
_entity_poly.type
_entity_poly.pdbx_seq_one_letter_code
_entity_poly.pdbx_strand_id
1 'polypeptide(L)'
;MVNYKDLGLVNTREMFAKAIKGGYAIPAFNFNNMEQMQAIIKAAVETKSPVILQVSKGARQYANATLLRYMAQGAVEYAKELGCPNPQIVLHLDHGDTFETCKSCIDSGFSSVMIDGSHLPYEENVALTKKVVDYAHQFDVTVEGELGVLAGVEDEVSAEHLSLIHI
;
A
#
# COMPACT_ATOMS: atom_id res chain seq x y z
N MET A 1 -1.11 18.86 0.07
CA MET A 1 -0.42 17.56 -0.17
C MET A 1 0.61 17.33 0.93
N VAL A 2 0.69 16.13 1.47
CA VAL A 2 1.68 15.69 2.45
C VAL A 2 2.69 14.81 1.74
N ASN A 3 3.98 15.09 1.88
CA ASN A 3 5.02 14.23 1.32
C ASN A 3 5.26 13.06 2.30
N TYR A 4 5.17 11.82 1.82
CA TYR A 4 5.41 10.63 2.64
C TYR A 4 6.80 10.59 3.27
N LYS A 5 7.80 11.22 2.62
CA LYS A 5 9.18 11.32 3.16
C LYS A 5 9.23 12.15 4.45
N ASP A 6 8.35 13.15 4.57
CA ASP A 6 8.25 13.97 5.80
C ASP A 6 7.65 13.18 6.97
N LEU A 7 6.96 12.06 6.67
CA LEU A 7 6.44 11.11 7.66
C LEU A 7 7.47 10.01 8.02
N GLY A 8 8.65 10.02 7.39
CA GLY A 8 9.68 8.99 7.57
C GLY A 8 9.40 7.67 6.85
N LEU A 9 8.39 7.64 5.97
CA LEU A 9 8.03 6.48 5.17
C LEU A 9 8.95 6.32 3.95
N VAL A 10 8.99 5.10 3.40
CA VAL A 10 9.66 4.79 2.13
C VAL A 10 8.63 4.26 1.12
N ASN A 11 8.96 4.29 -0.18
CA ASN A 11 8.17 3.61 -1.20
C ASN A 11 8.68 2.17 -1.45
N THR A 12 8.00 1.41 -2.32
CA THR A 12 8.32 0.00 -2.54
C THR A 12 9.50 -0.23 -3.50
N ARG A 13 9.98 0.78 -4.23
CA ARG A 13 10.93 0.61 -5.35
C ARG A 13 12.21 -0.12 -4.96
N GLU A 14 12.97 0.44 -4.02
CA GLU A 14 14.23 -0.19 -3.58
C GLU A 14 14.00 -1.47 -2.77
N MET A 15 12.92 -1.50 -2.01
CA MET A 15 12.51 -2.64 -1.22
C MET A 15 12.25 -3.86 -2.11
N PHE A 16 11.48 -3.71 -3.18
CA PHE A 16 11.20 -4.78 -4.14
C PHE A 16 12.43 -5.16 -4.96
N ALA A 17 13.25 -4.20 -5.36
CA ALA A 17 14.50 -4.50 -6.08
C ALA A 17 15.43 -5.40 -5.24
N LYS A 18 15.52 -5.16 -3.93
CA LYS A 18 16.29 -5.99 -2.99
C LYS A 18 15.65 -7.37 -2.81
N ALA A 19 14.32 -7.42 -2.68
CA ALA A 19 13.58 -8.68 -2.52
C ALA A 19 13.74 -9.60 -3.74
N ILE A 20 13.58 -9.06 -4.94
CA ILE A 20 13.77 -9.80 -6.19
C ILE A 20 15.21 -10.34 -6.28
N LYS A 21 16.21 -9.50 -6.03
CA LYS A 21 17.61 -9.90 -6.05
C LYS A 21 17.96 -10.93 -4.97
N GLY A 22 17.34 -10.81 -3.80
CA GLY A 22 17.59 -11.68 -2.64
C GLY A 22 16.74 -12.95 -2.61
N GLY A 23 15.72 -13.08 -3.49
CA GLY A 23 14.83 -14.23 -3.52
C GLY A 23 13.95 -14.35 -2.27
N TYR A 24 13.46 -13.24 -1.71
CA TYR A 24 12.58 -13.22 -0.53
C TYR A 24 11.32 -12.38 -0.78
N ALA A 25 10.26 -12.65 -0.01
CA ALA A 25 9.03 -11.87 -0.03
C ALA A 25 9.06 -10.75 1.02
N ILE A 26 8.27 -9.71 0.79
CA ILE A 26 8.02 -8.62 1.75
C ILE A 26 6.57 -8.76 2.22
N PRO A 27 6.31 -8.75 3.54
CA PRO A 27 4.96 -8.85 4.04
C PRO A 27 4.20 -7.54 3.87
N ALA A 28 2.93 -7.65 3.46
CA ALA A 28 1.96 -6.57 3.46
C ALA A 28 0.81 -6.94 4.41
N PHE A 29 0.59 -6.13 5.44
CA PHE A 29 -0.41 -6.39 6.45
C PHE A 29 -1.46 -5.30 6.47
N ASN A 30 -2.73 -5.69 6.32
CA ASN A 30 -3.86 -4.80 6.53
C ASN A 30 -3.98 -4.46 8.02
N PHE A 31 -4.23 -3.19 8.30
CA PHE A 31 -4.50 -2.72 9.66
C PHE A 31 -5.65 -1.72 9.69
N ASN A 32 -6.44 -1.77 10.76
CA ASN A 32 -7.61 -0.92 10.96
C ASN A 32 -7.54 -0.13 12.27
N ASN A 33 -6.62 -0.47 13.15
CA ASN A 33 -6.52 0.11 14.49
C ASN A 33 -5.07 0.13 14.99
N MET A 34 -4.87 0.81 16.11
CA MET A 34 -3.56 1.00 16.73
C MET A 34 -2.95 -0.31 17.22
N GLU A 35 -3.75 -1.22 17.75
CA GLU A 35 -3.29 -2.49 18.33
C GLU A 35 -2.68 -3.40 17.26
N GLN A 36 -3.33 -3.51 16.10
CA GLN A 36 -2.81 -4.24 14.94
C GLN A 36 -1.50 -3.59 14.46
N MET A 37 -1.47 -2.27 14.30
CA MET A 37 -0.27 -1.57 13.87
C MET A 37 0.91 -1.80 14.83
N GLN A 38 0.68 -1.72 16.15
CA GLN A 38 1.73 -1.98 17.14
C GLN A 38 2.28 -3.40 17.04
N ALA A 39 1.41 -4.40 16.85
CA ALA A 39 1.83 -5.79 16.69
C ALA A 39 2.68 -5.99 15.42
N ILE A 40 2.26 -5.41 14.30
CA ILE A 40 2.97 -5.47 13.02
C ILE A 40 4.36 -4.83 13.15
N ILE A 41 4.45 -3.64 13.75
CA ILE A 41 5.73 -2.92 13.90
C ILE A 41 6.68 -3.66 14.84
N LYS A 42 6.20 -4.21 15.96
CA LYS A 42 7.03 -5.03 16.84
C LYS A 42 7.61 -6.22 16.11
N ALA A 43 6.78 -6.98 15.40
CA ALA A 43 7.22 -8.14 14.63
C ALA A 43 8.23 -7.75 13.54
N ALA A 44 8.00 -6.66 12.80
CA ALA A 44 8.91 -6.17 11.78
C ALA A 44 10.30 -5.79 12.37
N VAL A 45 10.33 -5.12 13.53
CA VAL A 45 11.58 -4.76 14.21
C VAL A 45 12.30 -6.00 14.75
N GLU A 46 11.59 -6.92 15.42
CA GLU A 46 12.16 -8.15 15.96
C GLU A 46 12.78 -9.03 14.87
N THR A 47 12.12 -9.12 13.71
CA THR A 47 12.59 -9.91 12.55
C THR A 47 13.55 -9.15 11.65
N LYS A 48 13.79 -7.86 11.92
CA LYS A 48 14.60 -6.95 11.07
C LYS A 48 14.11 -6.91 9.63
N SER A 49 12.81 -6.98 9.45
CA SER A 49 12.15 -7.04 8.14
C SER A 49 11.59 -5.68 7.74
N PRO A 50 11.62 -5.32 6.45
CA PRO A 50 10.77 -4.27 5.91
C PRO A 50 9.31 -4.70 5.99
N VAL A 51 8.39 -3.73 5.99
CA VAL A 51 6.95 -4.02 6.07
C VAL A 51 6.13 -3.02 5.26
N ILE A 52 5.07 -3.51 4.66
CA ILE A 52 4.01 -2.72 4.03
C ILE A 52 2.82 -2.69 4.98
N LEU A 53 2.47 -1.50 5.46
CA LEU A 53 1.24 -1.22 6.17
C LEU A 53 0.15 -0.94 5.14
N GLN A 54 -0.81 -1.85 5.02
CA GLN A 54 -1.82 -1.87 3.99
C GLN A 54 -3.15 -1.35 4.54
N VAL A 55 -3.84 -0.52 3.77
CA VAL A 55 -5.13 0.09 4.18
C VAL A 55 -6.10 -0.01 3.02
N SER A 56 -7.18 -0.77 3.21
CA SER A 56 -8.28 -0.80 2.24
C SER A 56 -9.12 0.49 2.29
N LYS A 57 -9.95 0.68 1.29
CA LYS A 57 -10.92 1.79 1.25
C LYS A 57 -11.82 1.78 2.49
N GLY A 58 -12.32 0.59 2.88
CA GLY A 58 -13.14 0.42 4.08
C GLY A 58 -12.40 0.76 5.36
N ALA A 59 -11.16 0.29 5.53
CA ALA A 59 -10.32 0.63 6.67
C ALA A 59 -10.04 2.14 6.76
N ARG A 60 -9.82 2.79 5.61
CA ARG A 60 -9.61 4.25 5.54
C ARG A 60 -10.86 5.03 5.95
N GLN A 61 -12.05 4.57 5.60
CA GLN A 61 -13.31 5.17 6.04
C GLN A 61 -13.53 4.98 7.56
N TYR A 62 -13.27 3.78 8.06
CA TYR A 62 -13.41 3.43 9.47
C TYR A 62 -12.47 4.26 10.36
N ALA A 63 -11.18 4.28 10.05
CA ALA A 63 -10.16 4.89 10.90
C ALA A 63 -9.96 6.40 10.67
N ASN A 64 -10.55 6.98 9.62
CA ASN A 64 -10.32 8.35 9.15
C ASN A 64 -8.90 8.60 8.57
N ALA A 65 -8.85 9.23 7.40
CA ALA A 65 -7.61 9.45 6.65
C ALA A 65 -6.55 10.27 7.43
N THR A 66 -6.98 11.24 8.24
CA THR A 66 -6.07 12.05 9.05
C THR A 66 -5.44 11.23 10.16
N LEU A 67 -6.25 10.43 10.87
CA LEU A 67 -5.75 9.57 11.94
C LEU A 67 -4.79 8.51 11.40
N LEU A 68 -5.12 7.86 10.27
CA LEU A 68 -4.22 6.90 9.61
C LEU A 68 -2.86 7.49 9.27
N ARG A 69 -2.81 8.72 8.77
CA ARG A 69 -1.55 9.40 8.47
C ARG A 69 -0.69 9.56 9.73
N TYR A 70 -1.27 10.03 10.83
CA TYR A 70 -0.53 10.20 12.08
C TYR A 70 -0.17 8.86 12.72
N MET A 71 -1.00 7.84 12.56
CA MET A 71 -0.66 6.47 12.97
C MET A 71 0.53 5.95 12.18
N ALA A 72 0.59 6.16 10.87
CA ALA A 72 1.72 5.74 10.04
C ALA A 72 3.02 6.48 10.40
N GLN A 73 2.94 7.78 10.69
CA GLN A 73 4.08 8.55 11.22
C GLN A 73 4.50 8.03 12.61
N GLY A 74 3.53 7.78 13.48
CA GLY A 74 3.77 7.18 14.80
C GLY A 74 4.40 5.79 14.71
N ALA A 75 4.04 4.97 13.71
CA ALA A 75 4.66 3.67 13.47
C ALA A 75 6.16 3.78 13.17
N VAL A 76 6.57 4.80 12.40
CA VAL A 76 7.98 5.07 12.11
C VAL A 76 8.74 5.44 13.39
N GLU A 77 8.21 6.35 14.19
CA GLU A 77 8.84 6.75 15.45
C GLU A 77 8.88 5.59 16.45
N TYR A 78 7.81 4.83 16.56
CA TYR A 78 7.75 3.65 17.41
C TYR A 78 8.77 2.57 17.01
N ALA A 79 8.98 2.33 15.72
CA ALA A 79 10.03 1.43 15.26
C ALA A 79 11.43 1.92 15.69
N LYS A 80 11.69 3.23 15.67
CA LYS A 80 12.95 3.81 16.16
C LYS A 80 13.12 3.62 17.67
N GLU A 81 12.07 3.83 18.46
CA GLU A 81 12.08 3.57 19.90
C GLU A 81 12.39 2.09 20.23
N LEU A 82 11.92 1.17 19.40
CA LEU A 82 12.20 -0.26 19.51
C LEU A 82 13.61 -0.66 19.04
N GLY A 83 14.42 0.30 18.60
CA GLY A 83 15.82 0.08 18.22
C GLY A 83 16.06 -0.11 16.72
N CYS A 84 15.12 0.24 15.86
CA CYS A 84 15.29 0.27 14.41
C CYS A 84 15.50 1.72 13.94
N PRO A 85 16.75 2.22 13.79
CA PRO A 85 16.99 3.64 13.50
C PRO A 85 16.56 4.06 12.10
N ASN A 86 16.46 3.12 11.16
CA ASN A 86 16.10 3.36 9.76
C ASN A 86 14.98 2.40 9.31
N PRO A 87 13.77 2.53 9.85
CA PRO A 87 12.68 1.61 9.54
C PRO A 87 12.28 1.71 8.06
N GLN A 88 12.07 0.56 7.43
CA GLN A 88 11.62 0.46 6.05
C GLN A 88 10.12 0.16 6.06
N ILE A 89 9.32 1.19 6.22
CA ILE A 89 7.86 1.12 6.35
C ILE A 89 7.22 1.84 5.17
N VAL A 90 6.34 1.14 4.46
CA VAL A 90 5.50 1.66 3.38
C VAL A 90 4.08 1.82 3.91
N LEU A 91 3.41 2.93 3.58
CA LEU A 91 1.96 3.07 3.73
C LEU A 91 1.33 2.91 2.35
N HIS A 92 0.50 1.88 2.18
CA HIS A 92 -0.05 1.43 0.92
C HIS A 92 -1.58 1.46 0.90
N LEU A 93 -2.17 1.98 -0.17
CA LEU A 93 -3.59 1.81 -0.47
C LEU A 93 -3.79 0.45 -1.13
N ASP A 94 -4.63 -0.38 -0.52
CA ASP A 94 -5.03 -1.70 -0.98
C ASP A 94 -6.37 -1.59 -1.74
N HIS A 95 -6.44 -2.13 -2.95
CA HIS A 95 -7.61 -2.11 -3.84
C HIS A 95 -8.30 -0.75 -3.98
N GLY A 96 -7.56 0.25 -4.47
CA GLY A 96 -8.15 1.54 -4.84
C GLY A 96 -9.09 1.39 -6.04
N ASP A 97 -10.32 1.89 -5.92
CA ASP A 97 -11.40 1.72 -6.91
C ASP A 97 -11.43 2.81 -7.99
N THR A 98 -10.82 3.96 -7.73
CA THR A 98 -10.85 5.11 -8.64
C THR A 98 -9.55 5.89 -8.62
N PHE A 99 -9.31 6.65 -9.68
CA PHE A 99 -8.20 7.61 -9.70
C PHE A 99 -8.28 8.60 -8.53
N GLU A 100 -9.47 9.08 -8.19
CA GLU A 100 -9.72 10.04 -7.12
C GLU A 100 -9.35 9.46 -5.75
N THR A 101 -9.64 8.19 -5.51
CA THR A 101 -9.24 7.48 -4.29
C THR A 101 -7.71 7.39 -4.19
N CYS A 102 -7.04 6.92 -5.26
CA CYS A 102 -5.57 6.87 -5.30
C CYS A 102 -4.95 8.25 -5.12
N LYS A 103 -5.45 9.26 -5.85
CA LYS A 103 -5.00 10.65 -5.73
C LYS A 103 -5.14 11.17 -4.29
N SER A 104 -6.30 10.94 -3.66
CA SER A 104 -6.53 11.36 -2.27
C SER A 104 -5.59 10.71 -1.28
N CYS A 105 -5.21 9.43 -1.48
CA CYS A 105 -4.22 8.74 -0.67
C CYS A 105 -2.83 9.33 -0.87
N ILE A 106 -2.39 9.55 -2.11
CA ILE A 106 -1.12 10.19 -2.44
C ILE A 106 -1.02 11.57 -1.79
N ASP A 107 -2.06 12.40 -1.94
CA ASP A 107 -2.13 13.74 -1.35
C ASP A 107 -2.09 13.72 0.19
N SER A 108 -2.48 12.60 0.81
CA SER A 108 -2.49 12.38 2.25
C SER A 108 -1.19 11.77 2.80
N GLY A 109 -0.19 11.47 1.96
CA GLY A 109 1.11 10.97 2.38
C GLY A 109 1.28 9.45 2.28
N PHE A 110 0.46 8.76 1.48
CA PHE A 110 0.73 7.37 1.12
C PHE A 110 1.95 7.29 0.20
N SER A 111 2.81 6.31 0.44
CA SER A 111 4.04 6.10 -0.34
C SER A 111 3.90 5.07 -1.45
N SER A 112 2.77 4.35 -1.47
CA SER A 112 2.38 3.38 -2.48
C SER A 112 0.86 3.32 -2.59
N VAL A 113 0.33 3.06 -3.78
CA VAL A 113 -1.10 2.86 -4.02
C VAL A 113 -1.31 1.73 -5.02
N MET A 114 -2.36 0.94 -4.81
CA MET A 114 -2.88 0.02 -5.81
C MET A 114 -4.13 0.61 -6.44
N ILE A 115 -4.22 0.54 -7.77
CA ILE A 115 -5.44 0.78 -8.53
C ILE A 115 -5.95 -0.55 -9.08
N ASP A 116 -7.15 -0.92 -8.69
CA ASP A 116 -7.78 -2.14 -9.15
C ASP A 116 -8.77 -1.86 -10.28
N GLY A 117 -8.28 -2.06 -11.50
CA GLY A 117 -9.07 -2.04 -12.73
C GLY A 117 -9.35 -3.42 -13.29
N SER A 118 -9.16 -4.49 -12.52
CA SER A 118 -9.25 -5.89 -12.96
C SER A 118 -10.62 -6.27 -13.54
N HIS A 119 -11.67 -5.60 -13.08
CA HIS A 119 -13.05 -5.78 -13.55
C HIS A 119 -13.35 -5.07 -14.89
N LEU A 120 -12.46 -4.18 -15.34
CA LEU A 120 -12.59 -3.44 -16.59
C LEU A 120 -12.03 -4.24 -17.78
N PRO A 121 -12.45 -3.92 -19.03
CA PRO A 121 -11.75 -4.38 -20.21
C PRO A 121 -10.26 -4.00 -20.16
N TYR A 122 -9.39 -4.86 -20.69
CA TYR A 122 -7.93 -4.70 -20.59
C TYR A 122 -7.43 -3.28 -20.95
N GLU A 123 -7.87 -2.72 -22.07
CA GLU A 123 -7.45 -1.39 -22.50
C GLU A 123 -7.90 -0.27 -21.55
N GLU A 124 -9.06 -0.44 -20.93
CA GLU A 124 -9.58 0.51 -19.92
C GLU A 124 -8.80 0.39 -18.61
N ASN A 125 -8.45 -0.83 -18.20
CA ASN A 125 -7.58 -1.07 -17.04
C ASN A 125 -6.21 -0.44 -17.26
N VAL A 126 -5.60 -0.65 -18.42
CA VAL A 126 -4.31 -0.02 -18.80
C VAL A 126 -4.41 1.50 -18.75
N ALA A 127 -5.47 2.09 -19.31
CA ALA A 127 -5.66 3.54 -19.33
C ALA A 127 -5.84 4.12 -17.91
N LEU A 128 -6.63 3.45 -17.07
CA LEU A 128 -6.85 3.84 -15.68
C LEU A 128 -5.55 3.74 -14.87
N THR A 129 -4.86 2.62 -14.95
CA THR A 129 -3.59 2.40 -14.27
C THR A 129 -2.55 3.43 -14.71
N LYS A 130 -2.45 3.70 -16.02
CA LYS A 130 -1.55 4.74 -16.54
C LYS A 130 -1.87 6.11 -15.97
N LYS A 131 -3.14 6.49 -15.87
CA LYS A 131 -3.56 7.78 -15.30
C LYS A 131 -3.09 7.93 -13.85
N VAL A 132 -3.18 6.86 -13.05
CA VAL A 132 -2.68 6.84 -11.66
C VAL A 132 -1.16 6.94 -11.63
N VAL A 133 -0.46 6.20 -12.47
CA VAL A 133 1.00 6.24 -12.60
C VAL A 133 1.50 7.63 -12.96
N ASP A 134 0.89 8.27 -13.96
CA ASP A 134 1.28 9.63 -14.41
C ASP A 134 1.14 10.67 -13.29
N TYR A 135 0.19 10.47 -12.38
CA TYR A 135 0.04 11.32 -11.19
C TYR A 135 1.03 10.95 -10.09
N ALA A 136 1.09 9.68 -9.70
CA ALA A 136 1.87 9.18 -8.57
C ALA A 136 3.38 9.42 -8.74
N HIS A 137 3.90 9.22 -9.94
CA HIS A 137 5.33 9.35 -10.23
C HIS A 137 5.84 10.79 -10.12
N GLN A 138 4.98 11.81 -10.19
CA GLN A 138 5.37 13.20 -9.92
C GLN A 138 5.83 13.39 -8.47
N PHE A 139 5.42 12.51 -7.57
CA PHE A 139 5.69 12.56 -6.13
C PHE A 139 6.54 11.38 -5.65
N ASP A 140 7.12 10.60 -6.57
CA ASP A 140 7.92 9.40 -6.27
C ASP A 140 7.13 8.33 -5.48
N VAL A 141 5.80 8.27 -5.68
CA VAL A 141 4.91 7.25 -5.11
C VAL A 141 4.82 6.07 -6.07
N THR A 142 4.94 4.85 -5.54
CA THR A 142 4.83 3.62 -6.35
C THR A 142 3.39 3.23 -6.58
N VAL A 143 3.13 2.59 -7.74
CA VAL A 143 1.78 2.14 -8.15
C VAL A 143 1.81 0.65 -8.43
N GLU A 144 0.80 -0.04 -7.92
CA GLU A 144 0.45 -1.42 -8.22
C GLU A 144 -0.81 -1.43 -9.09
N GLY A 145 -0.89 -2.33 -10.03
CA GLY A 145 -2.06 -2.59 -10.86
C GLY A 145 -2.43 -4.06 -10.79
N GLU A 146 -3.70 -4.39 -11.02
CA GLU A 146 -4.18 -5.77 -11.05
C GLU A 146 -4.57 -6.17 -12.47
N LEU A 147 -4.15 -7.37 -12.87
CA LEU A 147 -4.47 -7.95 -14.16
C LEU A 147 -5.22 -9.26 -13.99
N GLY A 148 -6.45 -9.30 -14.48
CA GLY A 148 -7.36 -10.42 -14.31
C GLY A 148 -8.10 -10.37 -12.97
N VAL A 149 -9.16 -11.17 -12.84
CA VAL A 149 -10.02 -11.22 -11.65
C VAL A 149 -9.71 -12.49 -10.86
N LEU A 150 -9.41 -12.36 -9.58
CA LEU A 150 -9.31 -13.48 -8.67
C LEU A 150 -10.72 -13.91 -8.23
N ALA A 151 -10.96 -15.23 -8.17
CA ALA A 151 -12.22 -15.76 -7.63
C ALA A 151 -12.21 -15.66 -6.10
N GLY A 152 -13.33 -15.25 -5.54
CA GLY A 152 -13.50 -15.15 -4.08
C GLY A 152 -14.30 -13.93 -3.68
N VAL A 153 -14.23 -13.59 -2.42
CA VAL A 153 -14.78 -12.36 -1.85
C VAL A 153 -13.63 -11.58 -1.28
N GLU A 154 -13.35 -10.42 -1.87
CA GLU A 154 -12.38 -9.46 -1.34
C GLU A 154 -13.12 -8.16 -1.03
N ASP A 155 -13.11 -7.75 0.22
CA ASP A 155 -13.83 -6.59 0.76
C ASP A 155 -15.31 -6.55 0.27
N GLU A 156 -15.61 -5.73 -0.74
CA GLU A 156 -16.97 -5.57 -1.30
C GLU A 156 -17.13 -6.23 -2.68
N VAL A 157 -16.11 -6.92 -3.19
CA VAL A 157 -16.10 -7.52 -4.53
C VAL A 157 -16.19 -9.05 -4.42
N SER A 158 -17.16 -9.66 -5.11
CA SER A 158 -17.24 -11.11 -5.25
C SER A 158 -17.13 -11.52 -6.71
N ALA A 159 -16.29 -12.51 -7.02
CA ALA A 159 -16.16 -13.09 -8.34
C ALA A 159 -16.39 -14.61 -8.30
N GLU A 160 -17.27 -15.10 -9.18
CA GLU A 160 -17.59 -16.54 -9.27
C GLU A 160 -16.61 -17.32 -10.14
N HIS A 161 -15.85 -16.64 -11.02
CA HIS A 161 -14.94 -17.26 -11.96
C HIS A 161 -13.55 -16.62 -11.94
N LEU A 162 -12.52 -17.48 -11.92
CA LEU A 162 -11.13 -17.10 -12.13
C LEU A 162 -10.90 -16.67 -13.58
N SER A 163 -10.41 -15.46 -13.78
CA SER A 163 -9.81 -15.03 -15.04
C SER A 163 -8.30 -14.90 -14.85
N LEU A 164 -7.60 -16.03 -14.82
CA LEU A 164 -6.14 -16.02 -14.74
C LEU A 164 -5.57 -15.80 -16.13
N ILE A 165 -4.93 -14.67 -16.36
CA ILE A 165 -3.98 -14.51 -17.45
C ILE A 165 -2.63 -14.94 -16.88
N HIS A 166 -2.17 -16.11 -17.26
CA HIS A 166 -0.80 -16.51 -17.02
C HIS A 166 0.11 -15.73 -17.98
N ILE A 167 0.98 -14.91 -17.42
CA ILE A 167 2.09 -14.29 -18.14
C ILE A 167 3.34 -15.14 -17.91
#